data_a1bc1d0d8ee2b3aeb062c040a45bf3bb
#
_entry.id   a1bc1d0d8ee2b3aeb062c040a45bf3bb
#
_cell.length_a   1.000
_cell.length_b   1.000
_cell.length_c   1.000
_cell.angle_alpha   90.00
_cell.angle_beta   90.00
_cell.angle_gamma   90.00
#
_symmetry.space_group_name_H-M   'P 1'
#
loop_
_entity.id
_entity.type
_entity.pdbx_description
1 polymer ?
#
loop_
_entity_poly.entity_id
_entity_poly.type
_entity_poly.pdbx_seq_one_letter_code
_entity_poly.pdbx_strand_id
1 'polypeptide(L)'
;MGLLYTKYKMFHYPKKIDSLNTDEILPPLQVRIKPTNACNHDCWYCAYKASNLQLGKDMVVKDYIPKDKMFEIIDDLDSMGVKSITFSGGGEPLSYRYMTETLEKLSKTDIKFASLTNGSKLNGDIANLFSKFGTWLRVSIDGFDDESYAKYRNVKVGEFSKVIKNMSEFSKLGGKCLLGVSFIIDNKNYSHIYDVLHLFKDIGVSSVKLSPCIISNDAAKNNEYHSKIFSNVQKEIDKSMNLTDGNFEIYNSYHLLDTKFKKDYDWCPMLQILMVIGADQNVYACQDKAYNLDNGLLFSIKDRSFKEAWNADKNSFYKIKPCEVCNHHCVSNEKNKILLEYLGADKEHLGFV
;
A
#
# COMPACT_ATOMS: atom_id res chain seq x y z
N MET A 1 -15.68 -8.91 14.92
CA MET A 1 -14.67 -9.02 13.83
C MET A 1 -13.30 -8.65 14.40
N GLY A 2 -12.21 -9.29 13.96
CA GLY A 2 -10.86 -8.93 14.42
C GLY A 2 -10.37 -7.60 13.85
N LEU A 3 -9.44 -6.92 14.51
CA LEU A 3 -8.89 -5.62 14.08
C LEU A 3 -8.10 -5.77 12.77
N LEU A 4 -8.68 -5.33 11.64
CA LEU A 4 -8.01 -5.36 10.33
C LEU A 4 -6.83 -4.38 10.27
N TYR A 5 -6.94 -3.22 10.91
CA TYR A 5 -5.90 -2.18 10.93
C TYR A 5 -5.33 -2.03 12.34
N THR A 6 -4.35 -2.88 12.66
CA THR A 6 -3.54 -2.73 13.88
C THR A 6 -2.06 -2.65 13.53
N LYS A 7 -1.32 -1.89 14.32
CA LYS A 7 0.12 -1.74 14.18
C LYS A 7 0.93 -2.88 14.84
N TYR A 8 0.23 -3.80 15.52
CA TYR A 8 0.86 -4.87 16.32
C TYR A 8 0.94 -6.23 15.60
N LYS A 9 0.46 -6.36 14.35
CA LYS A 9 0.44 -7.65 13.61
C LYS A 9 1.80 -8.35 13.54
N MET A 10 2.89 -7.60 13.46
CA MET A 10 4.24 -8.14 13.36
C MET A 10 4.68 -8.92 14.61
N PHE A 11 4.14 -8.61 15.78
CA PHE A 11 4.45 -9.30 17.03
C PHE A 11 3.88 -10.73 17.10
N HIS A 12 3.01 -11.12 16.16
CA HIS A 12 2.62 -12.52 15.97
C HIS A 12 3.75 -13.38 15.34
N TYR A 13 4.89 -12.77 15.00
CA TYR A 13 6.08 -13.43 14.44
C TYR A 13 7.32 -13.13 15.29
N PRO A 14 7.37 -13.61 16.55
CA PRO A 14 8.40 -13.21 17.51
C PRO A 14 9.80 -13.50 17.00
N LYS A 15 10.06 -14.69 16.43
CA LYS A 15 11.37 -15.01 15.84
C LYS A 15 11.84 -13.97 14.81
N LYS A 16 10.92 -13.47 13.98
CA LYS A 16 11.27 -12.42 13.01
C LYS A 16 11.62 -11.11 13.70
N ILE A 17 10.88 -10.73 14.74
CA ILE A 17 11.16 -9.51 15.49
C ILE A 17 12.49 -9.61 16.21
N ASP A 18 12.77 -10.73 16.87
CA ASP A 18 14.01 -10.95 17.61
C ASP A 18 15.25 -10.97 16.69
N SER A 19 15.09 -11.39 15.41
CA SER A 19 16.18 -11.39 14.44
C SER A 19 16.55 -10.00 13.88
N LEU A 20 15.76 -8.96 14.13
CA LEU A 20 15.94 -7.67 13.45
C LEU A 20 17.27 -6.99 13.78
N ASN A 21 17.75 -7.11 15.01
CA ASN A 21 19.00 -6.52 15.49
C ASN A 21 20.10 -7.56 15.74
N THR A 22 20.01 -8.75 15.15
CA THR A 22 21.04 -9.80 15.17
C THR A 22 21.66 -9.96 13.78
N ASP A 23 22.67 -10.80 13.63
CA ASP A 23 23.29 -11.13 12.34
C ASP A 23 22.44 -12.07 11.48
N GLU A 24 21.39 -12.67 12.06
CA GLU A 24 20.50 -13.57 11.33
C GLU A 24 19.65 -12.83 10.30
N ILE A 25 19.57 -13.37 9.07
CA ILE A 25 18.71 -12.85 8.00
C ILE A 25 17.52 -13.79 7.84
N LEU A 26 16.39 -13.44 8.46
CA LEU A 26 15.13 -14.14 8.20
C LEU A 26 14.36 -13.46 7.05
N PRO A 27 13.52 -14.21 6.30
CA PRO A 27 12.73 -13.66 5.20
C PRO A 27 11.81 -12.51 5.66
N PRO A 28 11.43 -11.58 4.77
CA PRO A 28 10.43 -10.57 5.09
C PRO A 28 9.07 -11.23 5.34
N LEU A 29 8.23 -10.61 6.15
CA LEU A 29 6.85 -11.08 6.35
C LEU A 29 5.96 -10.76 5.15
N GLN A 30 6.21 -9.62 4.53
CA GLN A 30 5.43 -9.13 3.41
C GLN A 30 6.33 -8.52 2.35
N VAL A 31 6.00 -8.77 1.08
CA VAL A 31 6.62 -8.10 -0.06
C VAL A 31 5.55 -7.33 -0.84
N ARG A 32 5.84 -6.09 -1.17
CA ARG A 32 5.01 -5.32 -2.08
C ARG A 32 5.64 -5.37 -3.46
N ILE A 33 4.88 -5.81 -4.45
CA ILE A 33 5.35 -5.91 -5.83
C ILE A 33 4.67 -4.85 -6.68
N LYS A 34 5.46 -4.13 -7.47
CA LYS A 34 5.01 -3.18 -8.48
C LYS A 34 5.23 -3.81 -9.85
N PRO A 35 4.25 -4.57 -10.39
CA PRO A 35 4.47 -5.43 -11.54
C PRO A 35 4.69 -4.64 -12.84
N THR A 36 4.15 -3.41 -12.90
CA THR A 36 4.29 -2.49 -14.03
C THR A 36 4.21 -1.04 -13.59
N ASN A 37 4.90 -0.15 -14.30
CA ASN A 37 4.83 1.29 -14.10
C ASN A 37 3.81 1.97 -15.04
N ALA A 38 3.31 1.25 -16.05
CA ALA A 38 2.25 1.74 -16.92
C ALA A 38 0.92 1.84 -16.14
N CYS A 39 0.23 2.96 -16.29
CA CYS A 39 -1.08 3.19 -15.72
C CYS A 39 -2.02 3.75 -16.77
N ASN A 40 -3.26 3.29 -16.77
CA ASN A 40 -4.33 3.78 -17.64
C ASN A 40 -5.07 5.00 -17.08
N HIS A 41 -4.65 5.50 -15.88
CA HIS A 41 -5.09 6.75 -15.28
C HIS A 41 -3.91 7.71 -15.15
N ASP A 42 -4.22 9.01 -15.06
CA ASP A 42 -3.24 10.07 -14.87
C ASP A 42 -3.67 11.05 -13.77
N CYS A 43 -3.77 10.53 -12.55
CA CYS A 43 -4.26 11.27 -11.38
C CYS A 43 -3.36 12.47 -11.08
N TRP A 44 -3.94 13.64 -10.86
CA TRP A 44 -3.21 14.88 -10.58
C TRP A 44 -2.33 14.83 -9.32
N TYR A 45 -2.74 14.04 -8.32
CA TYR A 45 -2.02 13.84 -7.06
C TYR A 45 -1.14 12.59 -7.05
N CYS A 46 -0.91 11.95 -8.21
CA CYS A 46 -0.14 10.70 -8.25
C CYS A 46 1.28 10.92 -7.74
N ALA A 47 1.60 10.29 -6.61
CA ALA A 47 2.89 10.46 -5.96
C ALA A 47 4.09 10.03 -6.84
N TYR A 48 3.87 9.17 -7.84
CA TYR A 48 4.90 8.73 -8.79
C TYR A 48 5.10 9.68 -9.99
N LYS A 49 4.22 10.66 -10.17
CA LYS A 49 4.27 11.62 -11.27
C LYS A 49 4.44 13.06 -10.78
N ALA A 50 4.14 13.33 -9.52
CA ALA A 50 4.24 14.66 -8.93
C ALA A 50 5.71 15.04 -8.71
N SER A 51 6.17 16.12 -9.34
CA SER A 51 7.55 16.59 -9.30
C SER A 51 8.00 17.10 -7.92
N ASN A 52 7.06 17.45 -7.05
CA ASN A 52 7.30 17.95 -5.70
C ASN A 52 7.37 16.86 -4.63
N LEU A 53 7.22 15.60 -5.03
CA LEU A 53 7.38 14.43 -4.18
C LEU A 53 8.63 13.65 -4.61
N GLN A 54 9.35 13.09 -3.65
CA GLN A 54 10.57 12.31 -3.95
C GLN A 54 10.29 10.91 -4.50
N LEU A 55 9.07 10.44 -4.34
CA LEU A 55 8.63 9.13 -4.80
C LEU A 55 8.58 9.10 -6.32
N GLY A 56 9.14 8.05 -6.91
CA GLY A 56 9.11 7.88 -8.36
C GLY A 56 10.10 8.76 -9.17
N LYS A 57 11.06 9.40 -8.51
CA LYS A 57 12.06 10.27 -9.17
C LYS A 57 12.73 9.61 -10.38
N ASP A 58 13.10 8.34 -10.25
CA ASP A 58 13.81 7.57 -11.26
C ASP A 58 12.90 6.52 -11.94
N MET A 59 11.58 6.69 -11.86
CA MET A 59 10.61 5.73 -12.42
C MET A 59 10.56 5.81 -13.94
N VAL A 60 10.78 4.68 -14.61
CA VAL A 60 10.58 4.55 -16.05
C VAL A 60 9.20 3.94 -16.31
N VAL A 61 8.33 4.69 -16.98
CA VAL A 61 6.91 4.31 -17.18
C VAL A 61 6.74 3.01 -17.95
N LYS A 62 7.67 2.67 -18.83
CA LYS A 62 7.62 1.46 -19.67
C LYS A 62 8.06 0.18 -18.94
N ASP A 63 8.63 0.29 -17.76
CA ASP A 63 9.13 -0.86 -17.03
C ASP A 63 7.99 -1.76 -16.57
N TYR A 64 8.25 -3.04 -16.66
CA TYR A 64 7.42 -4.11 -16.11
C TYR A 64 8.31 -5.32 -15.75
N ILE A 65 7.91 -6.12 -14.81
CA ILE A 65 8.59 -7.35 -14.45
C ILE A 65 8.32 -8.39 -15.55
N PRO A 66 9.35 -8.97 -16.21
CA PRO A 66 9.17 -10.08 -17.15
C PRO A 66 8.45 -11.26 -16.49
N LYS A 67 7.68 -12.05 -17.26
CA LYS A 67 6.90 -13.18 -16.75
C LYS A 67 7.74 -14.17 -15.96
N ASP A 68 8.86 -14.60 -16.55
CA ASP A 68 9.74 -15.59 -15.93
C ASP A 68 10.37 -15.07 -14.64
N LYS A 69 10.77 -13.78 -14.61
CA LYS A 69 11.25 -13.13 -13.38
C LYS A 69 10.15 -13.01 -12.33
N MET A 70 8.90 -12.72 -12.69
CA MET A 70 7.78 -12.72 -11.75
C MET A 70 7.57 -14.10 -11.14
N PHE A 71 7.70 -15.15 -11.95
CA PHE A 71 7.56 -16.54 -11.50
C PHE A 71 8.71 -16.95 -10.59
N GLU A 72 9.96 -16.58 -10.93
CA GLU A 72 11.14 -16.77 -10.08
C GLU A 72 10.96 -16.06 -8.71
N ILE A 73 10.49 -14.79 -8.73
CA ILE A 73 10.22 -14.06 -7.49
C ILE A 73 9.20 -14.81 -6.63
N ILE A 74 8.11 -15.31 -7.21
CA ILE A 74 7.07 -16.05 -6.45
C ILE A 74 7.65 -17.33 -5.86
N ASP A 75 8.42 -18.08 -6.63
CA ASP A 75 9.06 -19.34 -6.16
C ASP A 75 10.04 -19.07 -5.02
N ASP A 76 10.84 -18.03 -5.12
CA ASP A 76 11.74 -17.59 -4.05
C ASP A 76 10.97 -17.23 -2.78
N LEU A 77 9.95 -16.37 -2.90
CA LEU A 77 9.15 -15.91 -1.76
C LEU A 77 8.42 -17.08 -1.06
N ASP A 78 7.91 -18.03 -1.83
CA ASP A 78 7.26 -19.24 -1.31
C ASP A 78 8.28 -20.14 -0.57
N SER A 79 9.41 -20.43 -1.22
CA SER A 79 10.49 -21.24 -0.62
C SER A 79 11.09 -20.62 0.65
N MET A 80 11.09 -19.29 0.75
CA MET A 80 11.52 -18.54 1.94
C MET A 80 10.46 -18.49 3.04
N GLY A 81 9.21 -18.84 2.75
CA GLY A 81 8.09 -18.80 3.69
C GLY A 81 7.55 -17.39 3.95
N VAL A 82 7.65 -16.49 2.97
CA VAL A 82 7.03 -15.16 3.00
C VAL A 82 5.51 -15.28 3.16
N LYS A 83 4.91 -14.48 4.02
CA LYS A 83 3.50 -14.65 4.40
C LYS A 83 2.52 -13.99 3.46
N SER A 84 2.93 -12.88 2.81
CA SER A 84 2.01 -12.17 1.94
C SER A 84 2.69 -11.32 0.88
N ILE A 85 1.98 -11.17 -0.25
CA ILE A 85 2.30 -10.25 -1.33
C ILE A 85 1.18 -9.22 -1.43
N THR A 86 1.57 -7.95 -1.64
CA THR A 86 0.61 -6.90 -2.04
C THR A 86 1.02 -6.31 -3.37
N PHE A 87 0.20 -6.46 -4.38
CA PHE A 87 0.39 -5.73 -5.64
C PHE A 87 0.01 -4.27 -5.46
N SER A 88 0.88 -3.37 -5.94
CA SER A 88 0.61 -1.93 -5.92
C SER A 88 1.30 -1.25 -7.11
N GLY A 89 1.08 0.03 -7.32
CA GLY A 89 1.68 0.68 -8.47
C GLY A 89 2.96 1.47 -8.15
N GLY A 90 3.84 1.57 -9.13
CA GLY A 90 4.19 2.66 -10.00
C GLY A 90 3.07 3.00 -10.98
N GLY A 91 2.50 1.99 -11.64
CA GLY A 91 1.32 2.08 -12.48
C GLY A 91 0.09 1.38 -11.90
N GLU A 92 -0.79 0.86 -12.76
CA GLU A 92 -1.97 0.07 -12.36
C GLU A 92 -1.61 -1.43 -12.35
N PRO A 93 -1.61 -2.09 -11.18
CA PRO A 93 -1.22 -3.49 -11.09
C PRO A 93 -2.09 -4.44 -11.94
N LEU A 94 -3.40 -4.24 -11.97
CA LEU A 94 -4.30 -5.11 -12.73
C LEU A 94 -4.20 -4.91 -14.25
N SER A 95 -3.44 -3.91 -14.70
CA SER A 95 -3.09 -3.74 -16.12
C SER A 95 -1.80 -4.46 -16.51
N TYR A 96 -1.13 -5.13 -15.56
CA TYR A 96 0.04 -5.96 -15.86
C TYR A 96 -0.34 -7.12 -16.77
N ARG A 97 0.37 -7.24 -17.90
CA ARG A 97 -0.01 -8.16 -18.99
C ARG A 97 -0.02 -9.65 -18.59
N TYR A 98 0.68 -10.00 -17.54
CA TYR A 98 0.76 -11.37 -17.03
C TYR A 98 0.06 -11.52 -15.66
N MET A 99 -0.90 -10.64 -15.34
CA MET A 99 -1.55 -10.66 -14.01
C MET A 99 -2.33 -11.96 -13.80
N THR A 100 -3.07 -12.43 -14.79
CA THR A 100 -3.84 -13.68 -14.69
C THR A 100 -2.94 -14.85 -14.34
N GLU A 101 -1.87 -15.08 -15.12
CA GLU A 101 -0.92 -16.19 -14.87
C GLU A 101 -0.17 -16.03 -13.54
N THR A 102 0.09 -14.78 -13.13
CA THR A 102 0.69 -14.48 -11.82
C THR A 102 -0.24 -14.91 -10.68
N LEU A 103 -1.53 -14.60 -10.78
CA LEU A 103 -2.54 -14.99 -9.78
C LEU A 103 -2.77 -16.50 -9.78
N GLU A 104 -2.78 -17.16 -10.95
CA GLU A 104 -2.87 -18.60 -11.06
C GLU A 104 -1.67 -19.30 -10.40
N LYS A 105 -0.46 -18.75 -10.55
CA LYS A 105 0.73 -19.27 -9.87
C LYS A 105 0.62 -19.09 -8.36
N LEU A 106 0.25 -17.91 -7.89
CA LEU A 106 0.05 -17.62 -6.47
C LEU A 106 -1.05 -18.48 -5.83
N SER A 107 -2.10 -18.83 -6.58
CA SER A 107 -3.17 -19.68 -6.05
C SER A 107 -2.73 -21.11 -5.68
N LYS A 108 -1.52 -21.50 -6.09
CA LYS A 108 -0.89 -22.81 -5.82
C LYS A 108 0.12 -22.74 -4.67
N THR A 109 0.30 -21.60 -4.04
CA THR A 109 1.20 -21.36 -2.90
C THR A 109 0.40 -21.05 -1.63
N ASP A 110 1.09 -21.07 -0.47
CA ASP A 110 0.52 -20.64 0.81
C ASP A 110 0.59 -19.10 1.00
N ILE A 111 1.16 -18.37 0.05
CA ILE A 111 1.31 -16.92 0.12
C ILE A 111 -0.05 -16.23 -0.03
N LYS A 112 -0.46 -15.49 0.97
CA LYS A 112 -1.65 -14.63 0.87
C LYS A 112 -1.38 -13.44 -0.03
N PHE A 113 -2.29 -13.12 -0.94
CA PHE A 113 -2.11 -11.98 -1.82
C PHE A 113 -3.27 -11.00 -1.82
N ALA A 114 -2.94 -9.76 -2.14
CA ALA A 114 -3.85 -8.63 -2.14
C ALA A 114 -3.43 -7.60 -3.20
N SER A 115 -4.29 -6.63 -3.51
CA SER A 115 -3.94 -5.54 -4.43
C SER A 115 -4.53 -4.19 -4.02
N LEU A 116 -3.75 -3.14 -4.30
CA LEU A 116 -4.24 -1.77 -4.43
C LEU A 116 -4.41 -1.49 -5.92
N THR A 117 -5.58 -1.03 -6.35
CA THR A 117 -5.92 -0.86 -7.77
C THR A 117 -6.79 0.36 -8.00
N ASN A 118 -6.86 0.86 -9.22
CA ASN A 118 -7.86 1.85 -9.62
C ASN A 118 -9.22 1.21 -10.00
N GLY A 119 -9.31 -0.12 -10.01
CA GLY A 119 -10.54 -0.87 -10.24
C GLY A 119 -10.99 -1.00 -11.70
N SER A 120 -10.37 -0.31 -12.63
CA SER A 120 -10.79 -0.28 -14.05
C SER A 120 -10.65 -1.62 -14.77
N LYS A 121 -9.78 -2.50 -14.26
CA LYS A 121 -9.52 -3.86 -14.77
C LYS A 121 -9.97 -4.97 -13.81
N LEU A 122 -10.80 -4.64 -12.82
CA LEU A 122 -11.35 -5.61 -11.88
C LEU A 122 -12.55 -6.33 -12.53
N ASN A 123 -12.28 -7.18 -13.50
CA ASN A 123 -13.30 -7.95 -14.24
C ASN A 123 -12.69 -9.27 -14.76
N GLY A 124 -13.53 -10.14 -15.33
CA GLY A 124 -13.11 -11.39 -15.96
C GLY A 124 -12.31 -12.30 -15.04
N ASP A 125 -11.28 -12.94 -15.58
CA ASP A 125 -10.44 -13.91 -14.85
C ASP A 125 -9.72 -13.30 -13.66
N ILE A 126 -9.27 -12.04 -13.77
CA ILE A 126 -8.62 -11.32 -12.67
C ILE A 126 -9.58 -11.21 -11.48
N ALA A 127 -10.83 -10.80 -11.72
CA ALA A 127 -11.85 -10.68 -10.68
C ALA A 127 -12.15 -12.06 -10.05
N ASN A 128 -12.32 -13.09 -10.89
CA ASN A 128 -12.60 -14.45 -10.44
C ASN A 128 -11.47 -15.02 -9.55
N LEU A 129 -10.21 -14.85 -9.97
CA LEU A 129 -9.04 -15.31 -9.22
C LEU A 129 -8.88 -14.58 -7.88
N PHE A 130 -9.05 -13.24 -7.88
CA PHE A 130 -9.03 -12.49 -6.62
C PHE A 130 -10.18 -12.89 -5.71
N SER A 131 -11.41 -12.99 -6.22
CA SER A 131 -12.57 -13.39 -5.43
C SER A 131 -12.35 -14.74 -4.74
N LYS A 132 -11.81 -15.72 -5.46
CA LYS A 132 -11.62 -17.09 -4.97
C LYS A 132 -10.39 -17.24 -4.04
N PHE A 133 -9.27 -16.62 -4.38
CA PHE A 133 -7.97 -16.88 -3.74
C PHE A 133 -7.38 -15.68 -3.02
N GLY A 134 -7.74 -14.44 -3.42
CA GLY A 134 -7.25 -13.22 -2.80
C GLY A 134 -7.68 -13.06 -1.34
N THR A 135 -6.92 -12.26 -0.60
CA THR A 135 -7.25 -11.92 0.79
C THR A 135 -8.05 -10.64 0.87
N TRP A 136 -7.61 -9.61 0.15
CA TRP A 136 -8.32 -8.34 0.03
C TRP A 136 -7.93 -7.60 -1.25
N LEU A 137 -8.86 -6.81 -1.74
CA LEU A 137 -8.67 -5.82 -2.81
C LEU A 137 -9.07 -4.46 -2.27
N ARG A 138 -8.31 -3.42 -2.61
CA ARG A 138 -8.69 -2.05 -2.27
C ARG A 138 -8.64 -1.17 -3.49
N VAL A 139 -9.82 -0.66 -3.86
CA VAL A 139 -9.97 0.28 -4.98
C VAL A 139 -9.70 1.69 -4.49
N SER A 140 -8.83 2.41 -5.18
CA SER A 140 -8.56 3.82 -4.92
C SER A 140 -9.60 4.69 -5.63
N ILE A 141 -10.32 5.51 -4.88
CA ILE A 141 -11.36 6.41 -5.41
C ILE A 141 -11.22 7.78 -4.75
N ASP A 142 -11.57 8.84 -5.50
CA ASP A 142 -11.49 10.25 -5.11
C ASP A 142 -12.60 11.09 -5.75
N GLY A 143 -13.24 10.60 -6.83
CA GLY A 143 -14.44 11.18 -7.42
C GLY A 143 -15.71 10.70 -6.74
N PHE A 144 -16.81 11.41 -6.96
CA PHE A 144 -18.14 11.10 -6.45
C PHE A 144 -19.17 10.91 -7.57
N ASP A 145 -18.81 11.25 -8.82
CA ASP A 145 -19.55 11.05 -10.06
C ASP A 145 -18.60 10.90 -11.25
N ASP A 146 -19.15 10.71 -12.45
CA ASP A 146 -18.35 10.50 -13.67
C ASP A 146 -17.52 11.72 -14.06
N GLU A 147 -18.03 12.94 -13.87
CA GLU A 147 -17.34 14.19 -14.19
C GLU A 147 -16.20 14.47 -13.21
N SER A 148 -16.45 14.37 -11.91
CA SER A 148 -15.43 14.58 -10.89
C SER A 148 -14.31 13.57 -11.00
N TYR A 149 -14.65 12.29 -11.18
CA TYR A 149 -13.66 11.22 -11.32
C TYR A 149 -12.81 11.39 -12.58
N ALA A 150 -13.45 11.72 -13.72
CA ALA A 150 -12.74 11.98 -14.96
C ALA A 150 -11.72 13.12 -14.81
N LYS A 151 -12.12 14.19 -14.12
CA LYS A 151 -11.26 15.34 -13.83
C LYS A 151 -10.10 15.03 -12.88
N TYR A 152 -10.36 14.25 -11.83
CA TYR A 152 -9.33 13.83 -10.86
C TYR A 152 -8.26 12.94 -11.50
N ARG A 153 -8.67 12.07 -12.42
CA ARG A 153 -7.85 10.99 -12.93
C ARG A 153 -7.44 11.13 -14.40
N ASN A 154 -7.82 12.26 -15.00
CA ASN A 154 -7.57 12.56 -16.42
C ASN A 154 -7.98 11.37 -17.32
N VAL A 155 -9.20 10.91 -17.15
CA VAL A 155 -9.82 9.80 -17.89
C VAL A 155 -11.10 10.25 -18.57
N LYS A 156 -11.70 9.37 -19.37
CA LYS A 156 -12.99 9.66 -20.02
C LYS A 156 -14.13 9.68 -18.99
N VAL A 157 -15.12 10.53 -19.19
CA VAL A 157 -16.40 10.49 -18.47
C VAL A 157 -17.03 9.11 -18.67
N GLY A 158 -17.61 8.54 -17.60
CA GLY A 158 -18.12 7.18 -17.57
C GLY A 158 -17.15 6.15 -16.93
N GLU A 159 -15.90 6.53 -16.65
CA GLU A 159 -14.95 5.60 -15.99
C GLU A 159 -15.32 5.35 -14.51
N PHE A 160 -15.91 6.33 -13.80
CA PHE A 160 -16.43 6.12 -12.44
C PHE A 160 -17.54 5.06 -12.44
N SER A 161 -18.57 5.24 -13.27
CA SER A 161 -19.68 4.29 -13.42
C SER A 161 -19.17 2.88 -13.75
N LYS A 162 -18.15 2.77 -14.62
CA LYS A 162 -17.50 1.48 -14.93
C LYS A 162 -16.80 0.87 -13.71
N VAL A 163 -16.05 1.65 -12.94
CA VAL A 163 -15.36 1.15 -11.73
C VAL A 163 -16.38 0.70 -10.68
N ILE A 164 -17.45 1.48 -10.45
CA ILE A 164 -18.55 1.11 -9.56
C ILE A 164 -19.22 -0.19 -10.01
N LYS A 165 -19.48 -0.34 -11.31
CA LYS A 165 -20.01 -1.58 -11.89
C LYS A 165 -19.07 -2.77 -11.61
N ASN A 166 -17.77 -2.64 -11.91
CA ASN A 166 -16.80 -3.70 -11.67
C ASN A 166 -16.77 -4.11 -10.18
N MET A 167 -16.83 -3.15 -9.26
CA MET A 167 -16.86 -3.39 -7.82
C MET A 167 -18.13 -4.14 -7.40
N SER A 168 -19.30 -3.71 -7.92
CA SER A 168 -20.59 -4.38 -7.66
C SER A 168 -20.60 -5.81 -8.19
N GLU A 169 -20.08 -6.04 -9.40
CA GLU A 169 -19.97 -7.37 -9.99
C GLU A 169 -19.01 -8.25 -9.19
N PHE A 170 -17.86 -7.71 -8.76
CA PHE A 170 -16.91 -8.42 -7.92
C PHE A 170 -17.54 -8.84 -6.58
N SER A 171 -18.26 -7.94 -5.93
CA SER A 171 -18.96 -8.24 -4.67
C SER A 171 -19.95 -9.39 -4.82
N LYS A 172 -20.69 -9.44 -5.96
CA LYS A 172 -21.65 -10.51 -6.28
C LYS A 172 -21.02 -11.88 -6.53
N LEU A 173 -19.71 -11.97 -6.78
CA LEU A 173 -19.01 -13.25 -6.90
C LEU A 173 -19.01 -14.05 -5.60
N GLY A 174 -19.22 -13.40 -4.45
CA GLY A 174 -19.40 -14.04 -3.15
C GLY A 174 -18.18 -14.83 -2.64
N GLY A 175 -16.97 -14.53 -3.13
CA GLY A 175 -15.74 -15.18 -2.69
C GLY A 175 -15.23 -14.63 -1.35
N LYS A 176 -14.10 -15.18 -0.89
CA LYS A 176 -13.50 -14.81 0.42
C LYS A 176 -12.73 -13.50 0.43
N CYS A 177 -12.43 -12.94 -0.74
CA CYS A 177 -11.62 -11.73 -0.87
C CYS A 177 -12.42 -10.48 -0.46
N LEU A 178 -11.94 -9.77 0.56
CA LEU A 178 -12.60 -8.57 1.03
C LEU A 178 -12.42 -7.41 0.03
N LEU A 179 -13.51 -6.80 -0.39
CA LEU A 179 -13.49 -5.60 -1.21
C LEU A 179 -13.49 -4.36 -0.32
N GLY A 180 -12.45 -3.55 -0.41
CA GLY A 180 -12.34 -2.28 0.28
C GLY A 180 -12.17 -1.10 -0.67
N VAL A 181 -12.33 0.11 -0.17
CA VAL A 181 -12.04 1.36 -0.86
C VAL A 181 -11.02 2.17 -0.07
N SER A 182 -10.11 2.86 -0.77
CA SER A 182 -9.32 3.96 -0.23
C SER A 182 -9.86 5.26 -0.84
N PHE A 183 -10.56 6.04 -0.04
CA PHE A 183 -11.09 7.32 -0.46
C PHE A 183 -10.14 8.44 -0.06
N ILE A 184 -9.62 9.15 -1.06
CA ILE A 184 -8.68 10.25 -0.88
C ILE A 184 -9.46 11.56 -0.79
N ILE A 185 -9.35 12.24 0.34
CA ILE A 185 -10.09 13.45 0.64
C ILE A 185 -9.28 14.70 0.28
N ASP A 186 -9.90 15.61 -0.42
CA ASP A 186 -9.37 16.94 -0.72
C ASP A 186 -10.45 18.04 -0.58
N ASN A 187 -10.10 19.26 -0.99
CA ASN A 187 -10.99 20.43 -0.89
C ASN A 187 -12.15 20.46 -1.90
N LYS A 188 -12.25 19.48 -2.80
CA LYS A 188 -13.30 19.44 -3.85
C LYS A 188 -14.30 18.31 -3.62
N ASN A 189 -13.95 17.28 -2.83
CA ASN A 189 -14.78 16.11 -2.65
C ASN A 189 -15.28 15.88 -1.21
N TYR A 190 -14.79 16.65 -0.24
CA TYR A 190 -15.10 16.42 1.17
C TYR A 190 -16.60 16.49 1.49
N SER A 191 -17.37 17.32 0.79
CA SER A 191 -18.82 17.45 0.98
C SER A 191 -19.63 16.25 0.47
N HIS A 192 -19.01 15.34 -0.27
CA HIS A 192 -19.64 14.15 -0.83
C HIS A 192 -19.24 12.85 -0.09
N ILE A 193 -18.52 12.95 1.04
CA ILE A 193 -18.05 11.78 1.79
C ILE A 193 -19.21 10.85 2.15
N TYR A 194 -20.26 11.36 2.75
CA TYR A 194 -21.42 10.55 3.15
C TYR A 194 -22.06 9.82 1.96
N ASP A 195 -22.31 10.53 0.87
CA ASP A 195 -23.01 9.98 -0.31
C ASP A 195 -22.19 8.86 -0.97
N VAL A 196 -20.88 9.05 -1.13
CA VAL A 196 -20.04 8.00 -1.72
C VAL A 196 -19.85 6.81 -0.78
N LEU A 197 -19.80 7.01 0.53
CA LEU A 197 -19.72 5.91 1.49
C LEU A 197 -21.01 5.09 1.49
N HIS A 198 -22.16 5.75 1.38
CA HIS A 198 -23.45 5.07 1.21
C HIS A 198 -23.47 4.23 -0.06
N LEU A 199 -23.08 4.80 -1.21
CA LEU A 199 -22.95 4.08 -2.46
C LEU A 199 -22.04 2.85 -2.32
N PHE A 200 -20.87 2.98 -1.67
CA PHE A 200 -19.94 1.86 -1.50
C PHE A 200 -20.54 0.75 -0.64
N LYS A 201 -21.27 1.10 0.41
CA LYS A 201 -22.01 0.13 1.22
C LYS A 201 -23.04 -0.62 0.38
N ASP A 202 -23.84 0.09 -0.40
CA ASP A 202 -24.91 -0.49 -1.25
C ASP A 202 -24.39 -1.50 -2.28
N ILE A 203 -23.20 -1.27 -2.84
CA ILE A 203 -22.59 -2.19 -3.80
C ILE A 203 -21.78 -3.33 -3.15
N GLY A 204 -21.80 -3.44 -1.80
CA GLY A 204 -21.18 -4.55 -1.07
C GLY A 204 -19.68 -4.38 -0.77
N VAL A 205 -19.18 -3.15 -0.70
CA VAL A 205 -17.84 -2.88 -0.15
C VAL A 205 -17.83 -3.20 1.34
N SER A 206 -16.81 -3.91 1.81
CA SER A 206 -16.69 -4.29 3.22
C SER A 206 -16.01 -3.24 4.09
N SER A 207 -15.19 -2.37 3.51
CA SER A 207 -14.51 -1.33 4.29
C SER A 207 -14.07 -0.15 3.44
N VAL A 208 -14.07 1.05 4.06
CA VAL A 208 -13.52 2.26 3.45
C VAL A 208 -12.46 2.84 4.37
N LYS A 209 -11.29 3.13 3.81
CA LYS A 209 -10.24 3.90 4.46
C LYS A 209 -10.26 5.33 3.96
N LEU A 210 -10.54 6.28 4.83
CA LEU A 210 -10.50 7.71 4.55
C LEU A 210 -9.08 8.24 4.81
N SER A 211 -8.51 8.96 3.86
CA SER A 211 -7.14 9.49 3.98
C SER A 211 -7.02 10.87 3.35
N PRO A 212 -6.19 11.78 3.89
CA PRO A 212 -5.94 13.06 3.26
C PRO A 212 -5.16 12.90 1.96
N CYS A 213 -5.39 13.79 1.01
CA CYS A 213 -4.55 13.94 -0.17
C CYS A 213 -3.19 14.51 0.26
N ILE A 214 -2.11 13.85 -0.13
CA ILE A 214 -0.74 14.35 0.12
C ILE A 214 -0.27 15.13 -1.09
N ILE A 215 -0.06 16.42 -0.93
CA ILE A 215 0.29 17.36 -2.01
C ILE A 215 1.76 17.78 -1.98
N SER A 216 2.48 17.51 -0.90
CA SER A 216 3.87 17.94 -0.71
C SER A 216 4.61 17.03 0.27
N ASN A 217 5.95 16.99 0.18
CA ASN A 217 6.83 16.45 1.23
C ASN A 217 6.94 17.36 2.46
N ASP A 218 6.38 18.57 2.41
CA ASP A 218 6.32 19.50 3.52
C ASP A 218 5.02 19.32 4.32
N ALA A 219 5.15 18.98 5.61
CA ALA A 219 4.02 18.77 6.50
C ALA A 219 3.18 20.04 6.67
N ALA A 220 3.82 21.22 6.80
CA ALA A 220 3.13 22.48 6.99
C ALA A 220 2.23 22.82 5.79
N LYS A 221 2.72 22.61 4.56
CA LYS A 221 1.93 22.82 3.33
C LYS A 221 0.73 21.87 3.25
N ASN A 222 0.90 20.60 3.62
CA ASN A 222 -0.22 19.66 3.66
C ASN A 222 -1.25 20.07 4.73
N ASN A 223 -0.80 20.47 5.91
CA ASN A 223 -1.68 20.91 6.99
C ASN A 223 -2.42 22.22 6.63
N GLU A 224 -1.74 23.19 6.01
CA GLU A 224 -2.37 24.40 5.50
C GLU A 224 -3.47 24.09 4.48
N TYR A 225 -3.19 23.15 3.55
CA TYR A 225 -4.16 22.72 2.55
C TYR A 225 -5.43 22.14 3.19
N HIS A 226 -5.27 21.28 4.21
CA HIS A 226 -6.38 20.60 4.86
C HIS A 226 -7.04 21.42 5.98
N SER A 227 -6.35 22.36 6.61
CA SER A 227 -6.87 23.14 7.75
C SER A 227 -8.18 23.86 7.44
N LYS A 228 -8.32 24.38 6.22
CA LYS A 228 -9.51 25.13 5.76
C LYS A 228 -10.78 24.26 5.69
N ILE A 229 -10.63 22.96 5.51
CA ILE A 229 -11.75 22.02 5.36
C ILE A 229 -11.84 21.03 6.53
N PHE A 230 -10.87 21.01 7.43
CA PHE A 230 -10.72 19.97 8.46
C PHE A 230 -12.00 19.76 9.28
N SER A 231 -12.57 20.83 9.82
CA SER A 231 -13.79 20.77 10.63
C SER A 231 -15.00 20.24 9.83
N ASN A 232 -15.12 20.60 8.55
CA ASN A 232 -16.21 20.12 7.69
C ASN A 232 -16.02 18.66 7.34
N VAL A 233 -14.77 18.23 7.05
CA VAL A 233 -14.45 16.82 6.82
C VAL A 233 -14.79 15.97 8.04
N GLN A 234 -14.44 16.43 9.27
CA GLN A 234 -14.77 15.68 10.49
C GLN A 234 -16.29 15.52 10.64
N LYS A 235 -17.09 16.57 10.40
CA LYS A 235 -18.56 16.50 10.44
C LYS A 235 -19.11 15.46 9.45
N GLU A 236 -18.60 15.42 8.22
CA GLU A 236 -19.03 14.43 7.22
C GLU A 236 -18.60 13.02 7.60
N ILE A 237 -17.42 12.85 8.18
CA ILE A 237 -16.96 11.55 8.70
C ILE A 237 -17.85 11.10 9.87
N ASP A 238 -18.11 11.97 10.85
CA ASP A 238 -18.95 11.66 12.01
C ASP A 238 -20.37 11.26 11.58
N LYS A 239 -20.97 11.99 10.64
CA LYS A 239 -22.25 11.64 10.01
C LYS A 239 -22.18 10.26 9.36
N SER A 240 -21.08 9.95 8.69
CA SER A 240 -20.89 8.69 7.96
C SER A 240 -20.69 7.48 8.87
N MET A 241 -20.28 7.68 10.14
CA MET A 241 -20.12 6.57 11.10
C MET A 241 -21.41 5.80 11.34
N ASN A 242 -22.57 6.41 11.12
CA ASN A 242 -23.88 5.73 11.19
C ASN A 242 -24.07 4.65 10.11
N LEU A 243 -23.26 4.66 9.05
CA LEU A 243 -23.28 3.63 8.01
C LEU A 243 -22.56 2.35 8.44
N THR A 244 -21.72 2.43 9.49
CA THR A 244 -20.97 1.28 9.99
C THR A 244 -21.88 0.23 10.59
N ASP A 245 -21.67 -1.04 10.22
CA ASP A 245 -22.36 -2.20 10.76
C ASP A 245 -21.44 -3.43 10.76
N GLY A 246 -21.97 -4.64 10.96
CA GLY A 246 -21.18 -5.88 10.96
C GLY A 246 -20.52 -6.23 9.64
N ASN A 247 -20.91 -5.61 8.52
CA ASN A 247 -20.44 -5.90 7.16
C ASN A 247 -19.72 -4.72 6.50
N PHE A 248 -19.86 -3.51 7.04
CA PHE A 248 -19.27 -2.29 6.48
C PHE A 248 -18.54 -1.49 7.56
N GLU A 249 -17.23 -1.28 7.40
CA GLU A 249 -16.38 -0.57 8.36
C GLU A 249 -15.76 0.69 7.74
N ILE A 250 -15.70 1.78 8.52
CA ILE A 250 -15.07 3.04 8.13
C ILE A 250 -13.82 3.26 8.99
N TYR A 251 -12.66 3.33 8.33
CA TYR A 251 -11.37 3.60 8.97
C TYR A 251 -10.97 5.04 8.72
N ASN A 252 -11.13 5.88 9.75
CA ASN A 252 -10.70 7.26 9.67
C ASN A 252 -9.18 7.38 9.85
N SER A 253 -8.49 7.72 8.75
CA SER A 253 -7.07 8.09 8.75
C SER A 253 -6.86 9.54 8.32
N TYR A 254 -7.92 10.34 8.29
CA TYR A 254 -7.86 11.77 8.01
C TYR A 254 -7.47 12.53 9.29
N HIS A 255 -6.28 13.11 9.30
CA HIS A 255 -5.69 13.80 10.45
C HIS A 255 -4.63 14.79 9.97
N LEU A 256 -4.21 15.68 10.84
CA LEU A 256 -3.04 16.53 10.60
C LEU A 256 -1.76 15.68 10.58
N LEU A 257 -0.80 16.04 9.74
CA LEU A 257 0.25 15.13 9.30
C LEU A 257 1.63 15.40 9.95
N ASP A 258 1.73 16.39 10.85
CA ASP A 258 2.98 16.92 11.39
C ASP A 258 3.96 15.86 11.89
N THR A 259 3.48 14.92 12.70
CA THR A 259 4.32 13.93 13.37
C THR A 259 4.82 12.82 12.47
N LYS A 260 4.29 12.70 11.25
CA LYS A 260 4.64 11.60 10.33
C LYS A 260 5.74 11.94 9.33
N PHE A 261 6.17 13.20 9.26
CA PHE A 261 7.19 13.65 8.31
C PHE A 261 8.60 13.55 8.89
N LYS A 262 8.83 14.02 10.11
CA LYS A 262 10.15 13.96 10.75
C LYS A 262 10.38 12.61 11.43
N LYS A 263 11.59 12.04 11.27
CA LYS A 263 12.07 10.82 11.96
C LYS A 263 13.19 11.21 12.90
N ASP A 264 13.13 10.64 14.09
CA ASP A 264 14.06 10.83 15.19
C ASP A 264 14.92 9.58 15.47
N TYR A 265 14.96 8.67 14.50
CA TYR A 265 15.73 7.42 14.54
C TYR A 265 16.55 7.24 13.26
N ASP A 266 17.71 6.61 13.37
CA ASP A 266 18.68 6.38 12.30
C ASP A 266 18.61 4.98 11.67
N TRP A 267 17.77 4.10 12.22
CA TRP A 267 17.53 2.76 11.68
C TRP A 267 16.03 2.48 11.49
N CYS A 268 15.67 1.85 10.38
CA CYS A 268 14.28 1.49 10.05
C CYS A 268 14.08 -0.03 10.09
N PRO A 269 13.66 -0.63 11.23
CA PRO A 269 13.42 -2.08 11.33
C PRO A 269 12.38 -2.61 10.34
N MET A 270 11.42 -1.78 9.93
CA MET A 270 10.42 -2.17 8.93
C MET A 270 11.01 -2.57 7.56
N LEU A 271 12.25 -2.17 7.22
CA LEU A 271 12.94 -2.60 6.00
C LEU A 271 13.12 -4.12 5.92
N GLN A 272 13.27 -4.79 7.05
CA GLN A 272 13.42 -6.23 7.11
C GLN A 272 12.08 -6.97 7.20
N ILE A 273 10.97 -6.25 7.41
CA ILE A 273 9.62 -6.82 7.58
C ILE A 273 8.79 -6.67 6.31
N LEU A 274 8.85 -5.50 5.69
CA LEU A 274 8.08 -5.15 4.50
C LEU A 274 8.95 -4.34 3.55
N MET A 275 9.15 -4.85 2.34
CA MET A 275 9.91 -4.17 1.30
C MET A 275 9.15 -4.09 -0.02
N VAL A 276 9.76 -3.45 -1.01
CA VAL A 276 9.14 -3.20 -2.31
C VAL A 276 10.03 -3.72 -3.43
N ILE A 277 9.49 -4.52 -4.31
CA ILE A 277 10.09 -4.88 -5.60
C ILE A 277 9.47 -3.99 -6.67
N GLY A 278 10.30 -3.24 -7.38
CA GLY A 278 9.91 -2.36 -8.48
C GLY A 278 9.78 -3.09 -9.81
N ALA A 279 9.06 -2.48 -10.75
CA ALA A 279 8.94 -2.95 -12.13
C ALA A 279 10.29 -2.98 -12.87
N ASP A 280 11.24 -2.20 -12.40
CA ASP A 280 12.64 -2.16 -12.84
C ASP A 280 13.52 -3.28 -12.26
N GLN A 281 12.90 -4.24 -11.52
CA GLN A 281 13.59 -5.36 -10.87
C GLN A 281 14.62 -4.92 -9.81
N ASN A 282 14.41 -3.77 -9.22
CA ASN A 282 15.13 -3.30 -8.04
C ASN A 282 14.30 -3.49 -6.79
N VAL A 283 14.98 -3.69 -5.67
CA VAL A 283 14.36 -3.81 -4.35
C VAL A 283 14.61 -2.54 -3.57
N TYR A 284 13.51 -1.94 -3.11
CA TYR A 284 13.50 -0.65 -2.42
C TYR A 284 13.12 -0.79 -0.96
N ALA A 285 13.64 0.10 -0.16
CA ALA A 285 13.47 0.15 1.27
C ALA A 285 12.00 0.20 1.74
N CYS A 286 11.18 0.98 1.04
CA CYS A 286 9.75 1.09 1.32
C CYS A 286 8.99 1.67 0.13
N GLN A 287 7.67 1.77 0.26
CA GLN A 287 6.83 2.35 -0.78
C GLN A 287 7.18 3.81 -1.08
N ASP A 288 7.50 4.59 -0.03
CA ASP A 288 7.73 6.03 -0.14
C ASP A 288 9.16 6.37 -0.62
N LYS A 289 9.99 5.34 -0.82
CA LYS A 289 11.34 5.40 -1.40
C LYS A 289 11.46 4.61 -2.71
N ALA A 290 10.38 4.01 -3.20
CA ALA A 290 10.42 3.26 -4.45
C ALA A 290 10.74 4.19 -5.63
N TYR A 291 11.60 3.71 -6.53
CA TYR A 291 12.13 4.47 -7.67
C TYR A 291 12.86 5.76 -7.25
N ASN A 292 13.58 5.70 -6.15
CA ASN A 292 14.57 6.69 -5.76
C ASN A 292 15.89 5.95 -5.56
N LEU A 293 16.74 5.95 -6.59
CA LEU A 293 17.96 5.17 -6.62
C LEU A 293 18.98 5.66 -5.61
N ASP A 294 19.03 6.96 -5.34
CA ASP A 294 20.00 7.56 -4.41
C ASP A 294 19.73 7.17 -2.94
N ASN A 295 18.44 7.17 -2.56
CA ASN A 295 18.04 7.09 -1.14
C ASN A 295 17.04 5.97 -0.81
N GLY A 296 16.76 5.08 -1.77
CA GLY A 296 15.73 4.05 -1.61
C GLY A 296 16.16 2.67 -2.04
N LEU A 297 17.16 2.56 -2.92
CA LEU A 297 17.63 1.29 -3.46
C LEU A 297 18.36 0.49 -2.37
N LEU A 298 17.95 -0.77 -2.19
CA LEU A 298 18.66 -1.73 -1.35
C LEU A 298 19.58 -2.62 -2.19
N PHE A 299 19.02 -3.25 -3.23
CA PHE A 299 19.76 -4.11 -4.16
C PHE A 299 18.94 -4.36 -5.43
N SER A 300 19.60 -4.89 -6.47
CA SER A 300 18.97 -5.33 -7.73
C SER A 300 18.79 -6.84 -7.77
N ILE A 301 17.72 -7.28 -8.41
CA ILE A 301 17.43 -8.70 -8.70
C ILE A 301 17.37 -8.99 -10.21
N LYS A 302 17.96 -8.11 -11.04
CA LYS A 302 17.98 -8.30 -12.50
C LYS A 302 18.75 -9.56 -12.90
N ASP A 303 19.94 -9.74 -12.31
CA ASP A 303 20.90 -10.76 -12.68
C ASP A 303 21.07 -11.86 -11.62
N ARG A 304 20.22 -11.86 -10.59
CA ARG A 304 20.22 -12.85 -9.50
C ARG A 304 18.83 -13.00 -8.93
N SER A 305 18.59 -14.10 -8.19
CA SER A 305 17.30 -14.33 -7.56
C SER A 305 17.04 -13.39 -6.38
N PHE A 306 15.77 -13.22 -6.01
CA PHE A 306 15.41 -12.45 -4.82
C PHE A 306 16.00 -13.07 -3.55
N LYS A 307 15.95 -14.41 -3.44
CA LYS A 307 16.47 -15.16 -2.30
C LYS A 307 17.97 -14.97 -2.12
N GLU A 308 18.75 -15.05 -3.20
CA GLU A 308 20.19 -14.78 -3.18
C GLU A 308 20.49 -13.35 -2.75
N ALA A 309 19.80 -12.39 -3.36
CA ALA A 309 20.01 -10.98 -3.09
C ALA A 309 19.64 -10.59 -1.65
N TRP A 310 18.55 -11.15 -1.12
CA TRP A 310 18.09 -10.91 0.24
C TRP A 310 19.06 -11.39 1.30
N ASN A 311 19.65 -12.56 1.09
CA ASN A 311 20.56 -13.19 2.06
C ASN A 311 22.03 -12.78 1.90
N ALA A 312 22.36 -11.92 0.94
CA ALA A 312 23.74 -11.60 0.60
C ALA A 312 24.46 -10.74 1.65
N ASP A 313 23.76 -9.73 2.22
CA ASP A 313 24.40 -8.76 3.11
C ASP A 313 23.38 -8.12 4.07
N LYS A 314 23.49 -8.45 5.35
CA LYS A 314 22.67 -7.86 6.43
C LYS A 314 22.83 -6.33 6.52
N ASN A 315 24.02 -5.80 6.21
CA ASN A 315 24.29 -4.38 6.29
C ASN A 315 23.47 -3.55 5.29
N SER A 316 22.95 -4.18 4.24
CA SER A 316 22.04 -3.52 3.30
C SER A 316 20.83 -2.89 3.98
N PHE A 317 20.34 -3.48 5.08
CA PHE A 317 19.18 -2.98 5.82
C PHE A 317 19.49 -1.80 6.76
N TYR A 318 20.74 -1.45 6.94
CA TYR A 318 21.17 -0.33 7.78
C TYR A 318 21.68 0.88 6.97
N LYS A 319 21.73 0.77 5.63
CA LYS A 319 22.20 1.86 4.75
C LYS A 319 21.29 3.08 4.73
N ILE A 320 19.98 2.89 4.94
CA ILE A 320 19.00 3.97 4.94
C ILE A 320 18.86 4.52 6.35
N LYS A 321 19.28 5.76 6.55
CA LYS A 321 19.13 6.49 7.82
C LYS A 321 17.92 7.40 7.78
N PRO A 322 16.80 7.04 8.43
CA PRO A 322 15.56 7.79 8.32
C PRO A 322 15.64 9.25 8.78
N CYS A 323 16.40 9.54 9.82
CA CYS A 323 16.61 10.92 10.31
C CYS A 323 17.25 11.85 9.26
N GLU A 324 18.07 11.29 8.35
CA GLU A 324 18.78 12.05 7.31
C GLU A 324 17.96 12.18 6.02
N VAL A 325 17.29 11.07 5.59
CA VAL A 325 16.75 10.98 4.23
C VAL A 325 15.23 10.80 4.14
N CYS A 326 14.51 10.69 5.27
CA CYS A 326 13.06 10.41 5.26
C CYS A 326 12.23 11.63 5.66
N ASN A 327 12.25 12.67 4.82
CA ASN A 327 11.47 13.91 5.02
C ASN A 327 10.12 13.85 4.27
N HIS A 328 9.39 12.74 4.40
CA HIS A 328 8.12 12.52 3.74
C HIS A 328 7.11 11.88 4.71
N HIS A 329 5.82 11.94 4.36
CA HIS A 329 4.80 11.23 5.10
C HIS A 329 5.10 9.72 5.10
N CYS A 330 5.25 9.12 6.29
CA CYS A 330 5.60 7.71 6.42
C CYS A 330 4.56 6.94 7.22
N VAL A 331 3.85 6.06 6.55
CA VAL A 331 2.83 5.19 7.18
C VAL A 331 3.41 4.17 8.16
N SER A 332 4.72 3.93 8.12
CA SER A 332 5.42 3.00 9.00
C SER A 332 6.11 3.68 10.18
N ASN A 333 6.05 5.01 10.30
CA ASN A 333 6.77 5.75 11.36
C ASN A 333 6.45 5.23 12.76
N GLU A 334 5.18 5.12 13.12
CA GLU A 334 4.76 4.62 14.43
C GLU A 334 5.16 3.15 14.66
N LYS A 335 5.12 2.32 13.62
CA LYS A 335 5.56 0.92 13.72
C LYS A 335 7.06 0.81 13.99
N ASN A 336 7.86 1.65 13.34
CA ASN A 336 9.28 1.71 13.61
C ASN A 336 9.57 2.13 15.07
N LYS A 337 8.88 3.16 15.57
CA LYS A 337 9.04 3.59 16.97
C LYS A 337 8.70 2.48 17.96
N ILE A 338 7.58 1.79 17.76
CA ILE A 338 7.18 0.64 18.60
C ILE A 338 8.23 -0.48 18.55
N LEU A 339 8.75 -0.80 17.35
CA LEU A 339 9.77 -1.83 17.20
C LEU A 339 11.08 -1.44 17.88
N LEU A 340 11.52 -0.20 17.72
CA LEU A 340 12.75 0.30 18.34
C LEU A 340 12.64 0.33 19.86
N GLU A 341 11.50 0.72 20.40
CA GLU A 341 11.19 0.67 21.84
C GLU A 341 11.23 -0.79 22.33
N TYR A 342 10.55 -1.71 21.64
CA TYR A 342 10.54 -3.14 21.98
C TYR A 342 11.94 -3.75 21.97
N LEU A 343 12.73 -3.48 20.91
CA LEU A 343 14.07 -4.03 20.74
C LEU A 343 15.09 -3.41 21.71
N GLY A 344 14.85 -2.18 22.15
CA GLY A 344 15.68 -1.43 23.10
C GLY A 344 15.30 -1.61 24.57
N ALA A 345 14.23 -2.40 24.85
CA ALA A 345 13.80 -2.65 26.22
C ALA A 345 14.90 -3.34 27.04
N ASP A 346 15.10 -2.87 28.27
CA ASP A 346 16.03 -3.49 29.20
C ASP A 346 15.57 -4.89 29.57
N LYS A 347 16.40 -5.88 29.24
CA LYS A 347 16.07 -7.30 29.42
C LYS A 347 16.02 -7.74 30.89
N GLU A 348 16.73 -7.05 31.80
CA GLU A 348 16.70 -7.36 33.21
C GLU A 348 15.37 -6.96 33.88
N HIS A 349 14.65 -5.97 33.29
CA HIS A 349 13.42 -5.41 33.84
C HIS A 349 12.15 -5.87 33.15
N LEU A 350 12.19 -6.83 32.21
CA LEU A 350 11.01 -7.28 31.46
C LEU A 350 9.88 -7.89 32.33
N GLY A 351 10.21 -8.31 33.56
CA GLY A 351 9.22 -8.85 34.50
C GLY A 351 8.42 -7.78 35.27
N PHE A 352 8.80 -6.52 35.18
CA PHE A 352 8.12 -5.41 35.87
C PHE A 352 7.19 -4.71 34.86
N VAL A 353 5.90 -5.10 34.84
CA VAL A 353 4.88 -4.65 33.87
C VAL A 353 3.96 -3.62 34.53
#